data_1b38a83dd5b0fff157a17ecafd6b8ad7
#
_entry.id   1b38a83dd5b0fff157a17ecafd6b8ad7
#
_cell.length_a   1.000
_cell.length_b   1.000
_cell.length_c   1.000
_cell.angle_alpha   90.00
_cell.angle_beta   90.00
_cell.angle_gamma   90.00
#
_symmetry.space_group_name_H-M   'P 1'
#
loop_
_entity.id
_entity.type
_entity.pdbx_description
1 polymer ?
#
loop_
_entity_poly.entity_id
_entity_poly.type
_entity_poly.pdbx_seq_one_letter_code
_entity_poly.pdbx_strand_id
1 'polypeptide(L)'
;MLSTLPDLHRSFAEQLKLKFQSDSRIHSLLAGGSIIHGGFDQYSDLDFIVVVDPGYYDEVMAQRRELAGTLGHLLHAFTGEHVGEPRLLICLYGPELLHVDLKFVTLEMLTQRVEEPAVLFTRDNTALERQRVKSSAHWPNMTPEWFESRTWIWLHYAVVKLGRGELFEALGMLSFFREQVLG
;
A
#
# COMPACT_ATOMS: atom_id res chain seq x y z
N MET A 1 -7.59 -5.87 -17.01
CA MET A 1 -7.41 -5.17 -15.72
C MET A 1 -7.08 -3.70 -15.93
N LEU A 2 -5.89 -3.28 -16.43
CA LEU A 2 -5.61 -1.84 -16.63
C LEU A 2 -6.60 -1.12 -17.56
N SER A 3 -7.21 -1.82 -18.52
CA SER A 3 -8.20 -1.27 -19.45
C SER A 3 -9.49 -0.76 -18.79
N THR A 4 -9.77 -1.13 -17.55
CA THR A 4 -10.97 -0.69 -16.80
C THR A 4 -10.72 0.55 -15.95
N LEU A 5 -9.46 0.99 -15.83
CA LEU A 5 -9.10 2.19 -15.08
C LEU A 5 -9.49 3.46 -15.84
N PRO A 6 -9.78 4.57 -15.13
CA PRO A 6 -9.87 5.91 -15.73
C PRO A 6 -8.61 6.25 -16.53
N ASP A 7 -8.75 7.08 -17.55
CA ASP A 7 -7.67 7.34 -18.52
C ASP A 7 -6.36 7.82 -17.89
N LEU A 8 -6.43 8.72 -16.91
CA LEU A 8 -5.27 9.22 -16.17
C LEU A 8 -4.52 8.08 -15.46
N HIS A 9 -5.24 7.29 -14.68
CA HIS A 9 -4.69 6.17 -13.90
C HIS A 9 -4.11 5.10 -14.81
N ARG A 10 -4.83 4.77 -15.90
CA ARG A 10 -4.36 3.81 -16.90
C ARG A 10 -3.06 4.26 -17.55
N SER A 11 -3.02 5.50 -18.02
CA SER A 11 -1.84 6.06 -18.70
C SER A 11 -0.63 6.07 -17.77
N PHE A 12 -0.82 6.44 -16.50
CA PHE A 12 0.25 6.42 -15.52
C PHE A 12 0.74 5.00 -15.24
N ALA A 13 -0.17 4.04 -15.02
CA ALA A 13 0.17 2.64 -14.75
C ALA A 13 0.93 1.99 -15.92
N GLU A 14 0.53 2.28 -17.16
CA GLU A 14 1.23 1.81 -18.37
C GLU A 14 2.64 2.41 -18.48
N GLN A 15 2.78 3.71 -18.25
CA GLN A 15 4.08 4.39 -18.24
C GLN A 15 5.01 3.84 -17.17
N LEU A 16 4.52 3.68 -15.95
CA LEU A 16 5.24 3.09 -14.82
C LEU A 16 5.69 1.65 -15.15
N LYS A 17 4.79 0.84 -15.71
CA LYS A 17 5.11 -0.51 -16.15
C LYS A 17 6.26 -0.52 -17.16
N LEU A 18 6.20 0.29 -18.21
CA LEU A 18 7.24 0.37 -19.24
C LEU A 18 8.58 0.83 -18.64
N LYS A 19 8.55 1.82 -17.77
CA LYS A 19 9.75 2.34 -17.10
C LYS A 19 10.43 1.28 -16.25
N PHE A 20 9.70 0.60 -15.38
CA PHE A 20 10.26 -0.43 -14.51
C PHE A 20 10.62 -1.70 -15.28
N GLN A 21 9.93 -2.00 -16.36
CA GLN A 21 10.30 -3.09 -17.24
C GLN A 21 11.64 -2.85 -17.96
N SER A 22 12.03 -1.59 -18.21
CA SER A 22 13.33 -1.23 -18.78
C SER A 22 14.48 -1.19 -17.76
N ASP A 23 14.20 -1.15 -16.45
CA ASP A 23 15.21 -1.17 -15.40
C ASP A 23 15.53 -2.61 -14.99
N SER A 24 16.74 -3.08 -15.30
CA SER A 24 17.18 -4.45 -15.03
C SER A 24 17.22 -4.84 -13.54
N ARG A 25 17.21 -3.87 -12.64
CA ARG A 25 17.18 -4.08 -11.18
C ARG A 25 15.79 -4.48 -10.69
N ILE A 26 14.75 -4.22 -11.49
CA ILE A 26 13.35 -4.53 -11.13
C ILE A 26 12.98 -5.89 -11.71
N HIS A 27 12.66 -6.83 -10.82
CA HIS A 27 12.25 -8.19 -11.16
C HIS A 27 10.80 -8.25 -11.65
N SER A 28 9.87 -7.61 -10.91
CA SER A 28 8.44 -7.64 -11.22
C SER A 28 7.75 -6.36 -10.77
N LEU A 29 6.61 -6.07 -11.39
CA LEU A 29 5.67 -5.05 -10.96
C LEU A 29 4.31 -5.70 -10.74
N LEU A 30 3.75 -5.52 -9.55
CA LEU A 30 2.45 -6.05 -9.17
C LEU A 30 1.54 -4.87 -8.80
N ALA A 31 0.23 -5.07 -8.89
CA ALA A 31 -0.79 -4.10 -8.48
C ALA A 31 -1.65 -4.67 -7.36
N GLY A 32 -2.04 -3.83 -6.42
CA GLY A 32 -2.87 -4.14 -5.27
C GLY A 32 -4.10 -3.23 -5.14
N GLY A 33 -4.68 -3.20 -3.96
CA GLY A 33 -5.74 -2.28 -3.57
C GLY A 33 -6.98 -2.35 -4.45
N SER A 34 -7.59 -1.19 -4.71
CA SER A 34 -8.82 -1.08 -5.50
C SER A 34 -8.70 -1.58 -6.95
N ILE A 35 -7.49 -1.67 -7.49
CA ILE A 35 -7.25 -2.24 -8.83
C ILE A 35 -7.70 -3.71 -8.91
N ILE A 36 -7.52 -4.48 -7.83
CA ILE A 36 -7.83 -5.91 -7.80
C ILE A 36 -9.18 -6.22 -7.16
N HIS A 37 -9.65 -5.37 -6.23
CA HIS A 37 -10.90 -5.59 -5.50
C HIS A 37 -12.14 -5.07 -6.23
N GLY A 38 -11.97 -4.21 -7.23
CA GLY A 38 -13.06 -3.52 -7.92
C GLY A 38 -13.47 -2.24 -7.19
N GLY A 39 -14.43 -1.52 -7.79
CA GLY A 39 -14.86 -0.21 -7.27
C GLY A 39 -13.90 0.93 -7.54
N PHE A 40 -12.91 0.73 -8.40
CA PHE A 40 -11.93 1.75 -8.80
C PHE A 40 -12.63 2.91 -9.53
N ASP A 41 -12.38 4.13 -9.10
CA ASP A 41 -12.91 5.36 -9.70
C ASP A 41 -11.83 6.44 -9.90
N GLN A 42 -12.25 7.63 -10.26
CA GLN A 42 -11.35 8.76 -10.50
C GLN A 42 -10.67 9.32 -9.23
N TYR A 43 -11.13 8.94 -8.05
CA TYR A 43 -10.59 9.35 -6.76
C TYR A 43 -9.72 8.26 -6.11
N SER A 44 -9.69 7.08 -6.71
CA SER A 44 -8.89 5.96 -6.20
C SER A 44 -7.40 6.25 -6.38
N ASP A 45 -6.60 5.80 -5.43
CA ASP A 45 -5.14 5.75 -5.54
C ASP A 45 -4.66 4.54 -6.35
N LEU A 46 -3.39 4.55 -6.70
CA LEU A 46 -2.74 3.47 -7.41
C LEU A 46 -1.74 2.78 -6.49
N ASP A 47 -2.02 1.52 -6.14
CA ASP A 47 -1.15 0.70 -5.30
C ASP A 47 -0.27 -0.22 -6.12
N PHE A 48 1.05 -0.06 -6.02
CA PHE A 48 2.00 -0.92 -6.72
C PHE A 48 3.02 -1.56 -5.77
N ILE A 49 3.35 -2.81 -6.06
CA ILE A 49 4.45 -3.51 -5.42
C ILE A 49 5.56 -3.67 -6.45
N VAL A 50 6.68 -3.01 -6.18
CA VAL A 50 7.89 -3.03 -7.01
C VAL A 50 8.82 -4.09 -6.44
N VAL A 51 8.91 -5.23 -7.13
CA VAL A 51 9.78 -6.33 -6.71
C VAL A 51 11.16 -6.08 -7.27
N VAL A 52 12.12 -5.85 -6.40
CA VAL A 52 13.52 -5.55 -6.71
C VAL A 52 14.35 -6.82 -6.63
N ASP A 53 15.32 -6.97 -7.53
CA ASP A 53 16.32 -8.03 -7.43
C ASP A 53 17.14 -7.84 -6.14
N PRO A 54 17.33 -8.87 -5.32
CA PRO A 54 18.01 -8.75 -4.03
C PRO A 54 19.39 -8.09 -4.10
N GLY A 55 20.14 -8.30 -5.20
CA GLY A 55 21.46 -7.69 -5.40
C GLY A 55 21.45 -6.17 -5.54
N TYR A 56 20.28 -5.58 -5.83
CA TYR A 56 20.13 -4.14 -6.04
C TYR A 56 19.17 -3.48 -5.02
N TYR A 57 18.69 -4.23 -4.04
CA TYR A 57 17.63 -3.75 -3.14
C TYR A 57 18.02 -2.48 -2.39
N ASP A 58 19.18 -2.46 -1.75
CA ASP A 58 19.63 -1.29 -0.98
C ASP A 58 19.87 -0.06 -1.88
N GLU A 59 20.40 -0.27 -3.08
CA GLU A 59 20.60 0.79 -4.07
C GLU A 59 19.26 1.39 -4.50
N VAL A 60 18.28 0.55 -4.88
CA VAL A 60 16.95 1.00 -5.30
C VAL A 60 16.23 1.68 -4.15
N MET A 61 16.32 1.16 -2.93
CA MET A 61 15.75 1.79 -1.75
C MET A 61 16.32 3.19 -1.49
N ALA A 62 17.61 3.38 -1.67
CA ALA A 62 18.23 4.70 -1.54
C ALA A 62 17.77 5.68 -2.65
N GLN A 63 17.54 5.19 -3.85
CA GLN A 63 17.16 5.96 -5.03
C GLN A 63 15.64 6.03 -5.29
N ARG A 64 14.79 5.40 -4.45
CA ARG A 64 13.36 5.23 -4.75
C ARG A 64 12.60 6.54 -5.02
N ARG A 65 12.97 7.64 -4.34
CA ARG A 65 12.39 8.96 -4.58
C ARG A 65 12.81 9.54 -5.93
N GLU A 66 14.07 9.36 -6.31
CA GLU A 66 14.58 9.78 -7.62
C GLU A 66 13.90 8.97 -8.74
N LEU A 67 13.80 7.65 -8.56
CA LEU A 67 13.06 6.76 -9.47
C LEU A 67 11.60 7.21 -9.63
N ALA A 68 10.90 7.50 -8.52
CA ALA A 68 9.55 8.05 -8.58
C ALA A 68 9.49 9.38 -9.35
N GLY A 69 10.48 10.27 -9.18
CA GLY A 69 10.57 11.52 -9.94
C GLY A 69 10.71 11.34 -11.45
N THR A 70 11.15 10.16 -11.92
CA THR A 70 11.25 9.87 -13.38
C THR A 70 9.93 9.44 -14.01
N LEU A 71 8.87 9.18 -13.20
CA LEU A 71 7.56 8.70 -13.66
C LEU A 71 6.62 9.82 -14.08
N GLY A 72 6.90 11.08 -13.69
CA GLY A 72 6.05 12.21 -14.00
C GLY A 72 6.40 13.43 -13.16
N HIS A 73 5.50 14.40 -13.14
CA HIS A 73 5.65 15.62 -12.34
C HIS A 73 5.37 15.29 -10.84
N LEU A 74 6.37 14.77 -10.16
CA LEU A 74 6.30 14.44 -8.73
C LEU A 74 6.26 15.74 -7.91
N LEU A 75 5.11 16.03 -7.31
CA LEU A 75 4.91 17.19 -6.43
C LEU A 75 5.50 16.94 -5.05
N HIS A 76 5.21 15.77 -4.48
CA HIS A 76 5.70 15.37 -3.16
C HIS A 76 5.81 13.86 -3.05
N ALA A 77 6.73 13.41 -2.18
CA ALA A 77 6.81 12.02 -1.77
C ALA A 77 7.39 11.91 -0.36
N PHE A 78 6.89 10.93 0.41
CA PHE A 78 7.40 10.59 1.73
C PHE A 78 7.21 9.08 1.98
N THR A 79 7.89 8.57 2.97
CA THR A 79 7.92 7.14 3.29
C THR A 79 6.84 6.77 4.32
N GLY A 80 6.38 5.51 4.30
CA GLY A 80 5.21 5.04 5.05
C GLY A 80 5.49 4.65 6.51
N GLU A 81 6.49 5.28 7.20
CA GLU A 81 6.80 4.96 8.59
C GLU A 81 5.60 5.16 9.53
N HIS A 82 4.76 6.16 9.25
CA HIS A 82 3.58 6.47 10.06
C HIS A 82 2.51 5.36 10.04
N VAL A 83 2.53 4.50 9.02
CA VAL A 83 1.69 3.29 8.91
C VAL A 83 2.48 2.00 9.15
N GLY A 84 3.71 2.11 9.67
CA GLY A 84 4.57 0.96 9.98
C GLY A 84 5.20 0.28 8.76
N GLU A 85 5.17 0.92 7.57
CA GLU A 85 5.70 0.35 6.33
C GLU A 85 6.77 1.25 5.69
N PRO A 86 8.02 1.24 6.19
CA PRO A 86 9.10 2.09 5.68
C PRO A 86 9.52 1.78 4.23
N ARG A 87 9.12 0.63 3.69
CA ARG A 87 9.36 0.23 2.30
C ARG A 87 8.39 0.89 1.31
N LEU A 88 7.32 1.49 1.80
CA LEU A 88 6.34 2.23 1.03
C LEU A 88 6.85 3.64 0.76
N LEU A 89 6.74 4.10 -0.48
CA LEU A 89 6.90 5.48 -0.89
C LEU A 89 5.54 5.99 -1.37
N ILE A 90 4.96 6.93 -0.64
CA ILE A 90 3.69 7.56 -0.92
C ILE A 90 3.97 8.79 -1.78
N CYS A 91 3.40 8.85 -2.98
CA CYS A 91 3.69 9.84 -4.00
C CYS A 91 2.44 10.62 -4.41
N LEU A 92 2.60 11.92 -4.65
CA LEU A 92 1.58 12.77 -5.25
C LEU A 92 2.12 13.37 -6.55
N TYR A 93 1.43 13.10 -7.66
CA TYR A 93 1.82 13.59 -8.99
C TYR A 93 0.85 14.68 -9.48
N GLY A 94 1.41 15.72 -10.08
CA GLY A 94 0.66 16.85 -10.63
C GLY A 94 0.57 16.81 -12.16
N PRO A 95 -0.29 17.70 -12.70
CA PRO A 95 -1.13 18.67 -11.98
C PRO A 95 -2.43 18.08 -11.39
N GLU A 96 -2.82 16.85 -11.76
CA GLU A 96 -4.13 16.24 -11.45
C GLU A 96 -4.23 15.72 -10.01
N LEU A 97 -3.14 15.80 -9.23
CA LEU A 97 -3.02 15.31 -7.85
C LEU A 97 -3.23 13.79 -7.73
N LEU A 98 -2.64 13.03 -8.68
CA LEU A 98 -2.71 11.58 -8.67
C LEU A 98 -1.89 11.00 -7.51
N HIS A 99 -2.55 10.26 -6.62
CA HIS A 99 -1.93 9.55 -5.51
C HIS A 99 -1.43 8.17 -5.99
N VAL A 100 -0.17 7.87 -5.71
CA VAL A 100 0.47 6.61 -6.11
C VAL A 100 1.34 6.07 -4.99
N ASP A 101 1.07 4.86 -4.59
CA ASP A 101 1.81 4.12 -3.58
C ASP A 101 2.76 3.11 -4.23
N LEU A 102 4.05 3.25 -3.94
CA LEU A 102 5.11 2.37 -4.46
C LEU A 102 5.77 1.62 -3.29
N LYS A 103 5.42 0.35 -3.12
CA LYS A 103 6.01 -0.51 -2.08
C LYS A 103 7.15 -1.32 -2.67
N PHE A 104 8.37 -1.07 -2.23
CA PHE A 104 9.58 -1.75 -2.70
C PHE A 104 9.89 -2.97 -1.83
N VAL A 105 10.00 -4.15 -2.46
CA VAL A 105 10.23 -5.42 -1.77
C VAL A 105 11.16 -6.31 -2.58
N THR A 106 11.74 -7.34 -1.95
CA THR A 106 12.34 -8.47 -2.67
C THR A 106 11.31 -9.58 -2.87
N LEU A 107 11.61 -10.57 -3.70
CA LEU A 107 10.75 -11.76 -3.86
C LEU A 107 10.44 -12.45 -2.53
N GLU A 108 11.42 -12.55 -1.63
CA GLU A 108 11.25 -13.20 -0.33
C GLU A 108 10.24 -12.47 0.57
N MET A 109 10.23 -11.14 0.50
CA MET A 109 9.32 -10.31 1.30
C MET A 109 7.84 -10.46 0.87
N LEU A 110 7.56 -11.00 -0.32
CA LEU A 110 6.19 -11.27 -0.78
C LEU A 110 5.48 -12.37 0.03
N THR A 111 6.20 -13.14 0.85
CA THR A 111 5.56 -14.09 1.78
C THR A 111 4.74 -13.42 2.86
N GLN A 112 5.01 -12.14 3.14
CA GLN A 112 4.27 -11.30 4.08
C GLN A 112 3.37 -10.33 3.31
N ARG A 113 2.23 -10.81 2.82
CA ARG A 113 1.26 -10.01 2.07
C ARG A 113 -0.13 -10.14 2.65
N VAL A 114 -0.90 -9.06 2.57
CA VAL A 114 -2.28 -8.99 3.05
C VAL A 114 -3.30 -9.41 1.99
N GLU A 115 -2.94 -9.33 0.72
CA GLU A 115 -3.79 -9.64 -0.43
C GLU A 115 -2.99 -10.33 -1.54
N GLU A 116 -3.68 -10.92 -2.53
CA GLU A 116 -3.06 -11.52 -3.70
C GLU A 116 -2.93 -10.46 -4.80
N PRO A 117 -1.74 -9.88 -5.03
CA PRO A 117 -1.57 -8.82 -5.99
C PRO A 117 -1.65 -9.36 -7.43
N ALA A 118 -2.11 -8.51 -8.33
CA ALA A 118 -2.14 -8.80 -9.75
C ALA A 118 -0.79 -8.51 -10.41
N VAL A 119 -0.33 -9.40 -11.28
CA VAL A 119 0.96 -9.26 -11.98
C VAL A 119 0.79 -8.35 -13.18
N LEU A 120 1.50 -7.22 -13.22
CA LEU A 120 1.58 -6.34 -14.40
C LEU A 120 2.70 -6.73 -15.34
N PHE A 121 3.86 -7.07 -14.80
CA PHE A 121 4.93 -7.79 -15.50
C PHE A 121 5.80 -8.56 -14.52
N THR A 122 6.52 -9.56 -15.02
CA THR A 122 7.56 -10.29 -14.29
C THR A 122 8.63 -10.78 -15.26
N ARG A 123 9.90 -10.82 -14.82
CA ARG A 123 11.02 -11.38 -15.59
C ARG A 123 11.10 -12.89 -15.45
N ASP A 124 10.69 -13.43 -14.30
CA ASP A 124 10.66 -14.86 -14.02
C ASP A 124 9.37 -15.22 -13.28
N ASN A 125 8.38 -15.69 -14.05
CA ASN A 125 7.11 -16.11 -13.48
C ASN A 125 7.26 -17.34 -12.58
N THR A 126 8.22 -18.22 -12.85
CA THR A 126 8.43 -19.42 -12.03
C THR A 126 8.94 -19.06 -10.64
N ALA A 127 9.90 -18.13 -10.56
CA ALA A 127 10.43 -17.63 -9.28
C ALA A 127 9.34 -16.89 -8.49
N LEU A 128 8.54 -16.04 -9.16
CA LEU A 128 7.43 -15.32 -8.53
C LEU A 128 6.38 -16.29 -7.95
N GLU A 129 5.92 -17.26 -8.74
CA GLU A 129 4.93 -18.24 -8.28
C GLU A 129 5.47 -19.14 -7.16
N ARG A 130 6.71 -19.58 -7.24
CA ARG A 130 7.35 -20.32 -6.13
C ARG A 130 7.32 -19.55 -4.82
N GLN A 131 7.43 -18.24 -4.87
CA GLN A 131 7.40 -17.42 -3.67
C GLN A 131 5.98 -17.19 -3.17
N ARG A 132 5.02 -17.01 -4.10
CA ARG A 132 3.60 -16.83 -3.76
C ARG A 132 3.01 -18.05 -3.08
N VAL A 133 3.36 -19.27 -3.50
CA VAL A 133 2.83 -20.51 -2.89
C VAL A 133 3.43 -20.83 -1.52
N LYS A 134 4.51 -20.18 -1.08
CA LYS A 134 5.08 -20.41 0.26
C LYS A 134 4.20 -19.90 1.41
N SER A 135 3.33 -18.95 1.13
CA SER A 135 2.35 -18.41 2.09
C SER A 135 1.09 -17.96 1.35
N SER A 136 -0.05 -17.99 2.01
CA SER A 136 -1.26 -17.33 1.54
C SER A 136 -1.27 -15.86 1.99
N ALA A 137 -1.99 -15.02 1.26
CA ALA A 137 -2.32 -13.69 1.73
C ALA A 137 -3.12 -13.79 3.03
N HIS A 138 -2.79 -12.96 4.00
CA HIS A 138 -3.44 -12.96 5.30
C HIS A 138 -3.76 -11.53 5.72
N TRP A 139 -5.05 -11.20 5.71
CA TRP A 139 -5.54 -9.99 6.34
C TRP A 139 -5.70 -10.24 7.84
N PRO A 140 -5.14 -9.38 8.71
CA PRO A 140 -5.20 -9.58 10.16
C PRO A 140 -6.62 -9.30 10.68
N ASN A 141 -7.53 -10.27 10.52
CA ASN A 141 -8.87 -10.19 11.09
C ASN A 141 -8.82 -10.57 12.58
N MET A 142 -9.28 -9.66 13.43
CA MET A 142 -9.46 -9.95 14.85
C MET A 142 -10.78 -10.67 15.07
N THR A 143 -10.82 -11.54 16.11
CA THR A 143 -12.05 -12.27 16.45
C THR A 143 -13.05 -11.39 17.20
N PRO A 144 -14.36 -11.70 17.18
CA PRO A 144 -15.35 -11.00 18.00
C PRO A 144 -14.97 -10.93 19.49
N GLU A 145 -14.43 -12.02 20.05
CA GLU A 145 -13.99 -12.09 21.44
C GLU A 145 -12.83 -11.14 21.74
N TRP A 146 -11.94 -10.92 20.76
CA TRP A 146 -10.85 -9.95 20.87
C TRP A 146 -11.41 -8.53 21.01
N PHE A 147 -12.44 -8.17 20.24
CA PHE A 147 -13.12 -6.88 20.34
C PHE A 147 -13.89 -6.77 21.65
N GLU A 148 -14.70 -7.76 22.00
CA GLU A 148 -15.51 -7.75 23.22
C GLU A 148 -14.66 -7.53 24.47
N SER A 149 -13.53 -8.22 24.58
CA SER A 149 -12.63 -8.09 25.73
C SER A 149 -12.01 -6.69 25.90
N ARG A 150 -11.99 -5.86 24.85
CA ARG A 150 -11.36 -4.51 24.83
C ARG A 150 -12.36 -3.37 24.79
N THR A 151 -13.50 -3.59 24.19
CA THR A 151 -14.55 -2.58 23.97
C THR A 151 -14.91 -1.85 25.24
N TRP A 152 -15.13 -2.55 26.34
CA TRP A 152 -15.55 -1.94 27.62
C TRP A 152 -14.49 -0.99 28.17
N ILE A 153 -13.21 -1.33 28.03
CA ILE A 153 -12.11 -0.49 28.48
C ILE A 153 -11.95 0.72 27.56
N TRP A 154 -12.06 0.54 26.26
CA TRP A 154 -11.98 1.65 25.29
C TRP A 154 -13.11 2.66 25.47
N LEU A 155 -14.34 2.18 25.69
CA LEU A 155 -15.48 3.05 25.97
C LEU A 155 -15.32 3.76 27.33
N HIS A 156 -14.79 3.07 28.34
CA HIS A 156 -14.50 3.68 29.62
C HIS A 156 -13.48 4.81 29.48
N TYR A 157 -12.41 4.64 28.69
CA TYR A 157 -11.44 5.72 28.42
C TYR A 157 -12.12 6.93 27.78
N ALA A 158 -12.99 6.73 26.79
CA ALA A 158 -13.74 7.82 26.15
C ALA A 158 -14.61 8.58 27.16
N VAL A 159 -15.32 7.85 28.05
CA VAL A 159 -16.18 8.44 29.09
C VAL A 159 -15.35 9.24 30.11
N VAL A 160 -14.19 8.71 30.53
CA VAL A 160 -13.30 9.45 31.46
C VAL A 160 -12.80 10.74 30.81
N LYS A 161 -12.41 10.72 29.53
CA LYS A 161 -12.01 11.92 28.80
C LYS A 161 -13.13 12.93 28.71
N LEU A 162 -14.34 12.48 28.39
CA LEU A 162 -15.53 13.32 28.36
C LEU A 162 -15.81 13.96 29.73
N GLY A 163 -15.76 13.18 30.82
CA GLY A 163 -15.96 13.67 32.19
C GLY A 163 -14.96 14.74 32.64
N ARG A 164 -13.76 14.75 32.04
CA ARG A 164 -12.73 15.77 32.26
C ARG A 164 -12.85 17.00 31.36
N GLY A 165 -13.78 17.01 30.41
CA GLY A 165 -13.89 18.05 29.40
C GLY A 165 -12.82 17.98 28.30
N GLU A 166 -12.07 16.88 28.23
CA GLU A 166 -11.06 16.59 27.21
C GLU A 166 -11.76 16.11 25.92
N LEU A 167 -12.48 17.00 25.24
CA LEU A 167 -13.41 16.64 24.17
C LEU A 167 -12.71 16.11 22.91
N PHE A 168 -11.56 16.65 22.56
CA PHE A 168 -10.80 16.20 21.39
C PHE A 168 -10.22 14.79 21.61
N GLU A 169 -9.76 14.50 22.81
CA GLU A 169 -9.29 13.17 23.20
C GLU A 169 -10.43 12.16 23.23
N ALA A 170 -11.61 12.55 23.73
CA ALA A 170 -12.81 11.71 23.68
C ALA A 170 -13.22 11.41 22.23
N LEU A 171 -13.19 12.40 21.33
CA LEU A 171 -13.44 12.21 19.90
C LEU A 171 -12.39 11.28 19.25
N GLY A 172 -11.12 11.46 19.59
CA GLY A 172 -10.03 10.58 19.16
C GLY A 172 -10.24 9.12 19.56
N MET A 173 -10.68 8.89 20.83
CA MET A 173 -11.02 7.54 21.31
C MET A 173 -12.21 6.92 20.57
N LEU A 174 -13.23 7.70 20.25
CA LEU A 174 -14.37 7.21 19.45
C LEU A 174 -13.97 6.89 18.00
N SER A 175 -13.10 7.70 17.40
CA SER A 175 -12.55 7.45 16.07
C SER A 175 -11.73 6.16 16.06
N PHE A 176 -10.83 5.98 17.03
CA PHE A 176 -10.07 4.76 17.22
C PHE A 176 -11.00 3.53 17.38
N PHE A 177 -12.01 3.63 18.23
CA PHE A 177 -12.99 2.55 18.42
C PHE A 177 -13.67 2.18 17.11
N ARG A 178 -14.14 3.17 16.36
CA ARG A 178 -14.78 2.96 15.06
C ARG A 178 -13.85 2.23 14.08
N GLU A 179 -12.59 2.67 13.97
CA GLU A 179 -11.59 2.05 13.09
C GLU A 179 -11.31 0.61 13.47
N GLN A 180 -11.22 0.32 14.76
CA GLN A 180 -10.93 -1.05 15.22
C GLN A 180 -12.10 -2.02 15.02
N VAL A 181 -13.35 -1.54 15.11
CA VAL A 181 -14.56 -2.38 15.11
C VAL A 181 -15.25 -2.41 13.75
N LEU A 182 -15.26 -1.29 13.02
CA LEU A 182 -15.98 -1.16 11.75
C LEU A 182 -15.04 -1.15 10.53
N GLY A 183 -13.75 -0.96 10.76
CA GLY A 183 -12.62 -1.13 9.87
C GLY A 183 -12.44 -0.30 8.73
#